data_a27b5012289dd35d6dc0e53784a81ae8
#
_entry.id   a27b5012289dd35d6dc0e53784a81ae8
#
_cell.length_a   1.000
_cell.length_b   1.000
_cell.length_c   1.000
_cell.angle_alpha   90.00
_cell.angle_beta   90.00
_cell.angle_gamma   90.00
#
_symmetry.space_group_name_H-M   'P 1'
#
loop_
_entity.id
_entity.type
_entity.pdbx_description
1 polymer ?
#
loop_
_entity_poly.entity_id
_entity_poly.type
_entity_poly.pdbx_seq_one_letter_code
_entity_poly.pdbx_strand_id
1 'polypeptide(L)' 'MVYYTKYNIGDKVWVVYKDKVCQLYVSNYRIVDFVSTITHERKYVEVYDLEGNDSYTHMFSVNVDCLFKTKDELLKSL' A
#
# COMPACT_ATOMS: atom_id res chain seq x y z
N MET A 1 5.06 19.18 -11.51
CA MET A 1 4.80 18.94 -10.07
C MET A 1 5.57 17.69 -9.62
N VAL A 2 6.28 17.81 -8.52
CA VAL A 2 6.97 16.65 -7.95
C VAL A 2 6.05 16.02 -6.92
N TYR A 3 5.82 14.71 -7.07
CA TYR A 3 5.01 13.94 -6.14
C TYR A 3 5.91 13.03 -5.32
N TYR A 4 5.79 13.10 -4.00
CA TYR A 4 6.57 12.28 -3.08
C TYR A 4 5.70 11.15 -2.54
N THR A 5 6.09 9.91 -2.83
CA THR A 5 5.39 8.74 -2.29
C THR A 5 5.81 8.52 -0.83
N LYS A 6 4.89 7.96 -0.04
CA LYS A 6 5.14 7.67 1.37
C LYS A 6 6.20 6.58 1.55
N TYR A 7 6.23 5.61 0.62
CA TYR A 7 7.18 4.51 0.65
C TYR A 7 7.96 4.45 -0.65
N ASN A 8 9.18 3.95 -0.57
CA ASN A 8 10.04 3.73 -1.73
C ASN A 8 10.08 2.25 -2.10
N ILE A 9 10.42 1.97 -3.37
CA ILE A 9 10.62 0.58 -3.82
C ILE A 9 11.71 -0.05 -2.97
N GLY A 10 11.44 -1.24 -2.45
CA GLY A 10 12.33 -1.96 -1.54
C GLY A 10 12.06 -1.75 -0.07
N ASP A 11 11.20 -0.78 0.29
CA ASP A 11 10.85 -0.55 1.68
C ASP A 11 10.06 -1.72 2.25
N LYS A 12 10.31 -2.02 3.52
CA LYS A 12 9.54 -3.04 4.25
C LYS A 12 8.31 -2.38 4.86
N VAL A 13 7.16 -3.03 4.68
CA VAL A 13 5.89 -2.55 5.23
C VAL A 13 5.16 -3.71 5.90
N TRP A 14 4.29 -3.37 6.86
CA TRP A 14 3.45 -4.34 7.55
C TRP A 14 2.03 -4.24 7.02
N VAL A 15 1.43 -5.41 6.70
CA VAL A 15 0.09 -5.49 6.12
C VAL A 15 -0.64 -6.72 6.66
N VAL A 16 -1.96 -6.74 6.46
CA VAL A 16 -2.75 -7.95 6.67
C VAL A 16 -2.89 -8.65 5.32
N TYR A 17 -2.40 -9.88 5.24
CA TYR A 17 -2.47 -10.70 4.03
C TYR A 17 -3.05 -12.06 4.39
N LYS A 18 -4.18 -12.42 3.76
CA LYS A 18 -4.91 -13.67 4.04
C LYS A 18 -5.17 -13.85 5.54
N ASP A 19 -5.68 -12.79 6.19
CA ASP A 19 -6.03 -12.74 7.60
C ASP A 19 -4.83 -12.87 8.56
N LYS A 20 -3.62 -12.65 8.06
CA LYS A 20 -2.40 -12.69 8.87
C LYS A 20 -1.63 -11.39 8.74
N VAL A 21 -1.07 -10.95 9.87
CA VAL A 21 -0.14 -9.83 9.89
C VAL A 21 1.20 -10.31 9.36
N CYS A 22 1.68 -9.67 8.28
CA CYS A 22 2.96 -10.04 7.70
C CYS A 22 3.73 -8.83 7.20
N GLN A 23 5.01 -9.01 6.99
CA GLN A 23 5.90 -7.99 6.46
C GLN A 23 6.22 -8.31 5.01
N LEU A 24 5.97 -7.34 4.14
CA LEU A 24 6.24 -7.45 2.71
C LEU A 24 7.12 -6.29 2.26
N TYR A 25 7.62 -6.38 1.02
CA TYR A 25 8.46 -5.35 0.41
C TYR A 25 7.69 -4.64 -0.69
N VAL A 26 7.89 -3.33 -0.80
CA VAL A 26 7.32 -2.55 -1.89
C VAL A 26 8.06 -2.90 -3.18
N SER A 27 7.35 -3.44 -4.18
CA SER A 27 7.93 -3.78 -5.48
C SER A 27 7.64 -2.71 -6.53
N ASN A 28 6.52 -2.00 -6.40
CA ASN A 28 6.14 -0.94 -7.33
C ASN A 28 5.12 -0.02 -6.66
N TYR A 29 4.90 1.15 -7.25
CA TYR A 29 3.85 2.05 -6.78
C TYR A 29 3.22 2.77 -7.97
N ARG A 30 1.99 3.24 -7.78
CA ARG A 30 1.26 4.00 -8.79
C ARG A 30 0.41 5.06 -8.12
N ILE A 31 0.22 6.16 -8.84
CA ILE A 31 -0.74 7.19 -8.43
C ILE A 31 -1.95 7.04 -9.35
N VAL A 32 -3.09 6.73 -8.78
CA VAL A 32 -4.32 6.53 -9.53
C VAL A 32 -5.18 7.79 -9.40
N ASP A 33 -5.57 8.35 -10.57
CA ASP A 33 -6.49 9.46 -10.65
C ASP A 33 -7.91 8.91 -10.64
N PHE A 34 -8.69 9.36 -9.70
CA PHE A 34 -10.03 8.84 -9.46
C PHE A 34 -11.03 9.99 -9.41
N VAL A 35 -12.10 9.89 -10.18
CA VAL A 35 -13.18 10.87 -10.21
C VAL A 35 -14.46 10.21 -9.71
N SER A 36 -15.04 10.76 -8.65
CA SER A 36 -16.31 10.27 -8.14
C SER A 36 -17.45 10.62 -9.10
N THR A 37 -18.26 9.64 -9.48
CA THR A 37 -19.43 9.87 -10.33
C THR A 37 -20.57 10.56 -9.60
N ILE A 38 -20.55 10.57 -8.28
CA ILE A 38 -21.60 11.17 -7.45
C ILE A 38 -21.27 12.63 -7.15
N THR A 39 -20.08 12.91 -6.64
CA THR A 39 -19.68 14.27 -6.21
C THR A 39 -18.91 15.03 -7.28
N HIS A 40 -18.44 14.35 -8.33
CA HIS A 40 -17.55 14.90 -9.37
C HIS A 40 -16.21 15.40 -8.81
N GLU A 41 -15.86 14.98 -7.59
CA GLU A 41 -14.57 15.31 -7.01
C GLU A 41 -13.47 14.42 -7.57
N ARG A 42 -12.30 15.00 -7.82
CA ARG A 42 -11.13 14.29 -8.28
C ARG A 42 -10.22 14.00 -7.09
N LYS A 43 -9.79 12.74 -6.97
CA LYS A 43 -8.85 12.31 -5.94
C LYS A 43 -7.68 11.56 -6.57
N TYR A 44 -6.52 11.72 -5.95
CA TYR A 44 -5.34 10.93 -6.30
C TYR A 44 -5.09 9.93 -5.19
N VAL A 45 -5.05 8.66 -5.55
CA VAL A 45 -4.85 7.56 -4.59
C VAL A 45 -3.50 6.92 -4.87
N GLU A 46 -2.70 6.79 -3.81
CA GLU A 46 -1.41 6.15 -3.86
C GLU A 46 -1.60 4.66 -3.57
N VAL A 47 -1.23 3.80 -4.51
CA VAL A 47 -1.35 2.35 -4.37
C VAL A 47 0.00 1.69 -4.58
N TYR A 48 0.21 0.56 -3.92
CA TYR A 48 1.47 -0.16 -3.93
C TYR A 48 1.28 -1.61 -4.32
N ASP A 49 2.25 -2.14 -5.06
CA ASP A 49 2.37 -3.57 -5.29
C ASP A 49 3.43 -4.08 -4.31
N LEU A 50 3.14 -5.19 -3.64
CA LEU A 50 3.98 -5.75 -2.59
C LEU A 50 4.39 -7.17 -2.94
N GLU A 51 5.56 -7.58 -2.45
CA GLU A 51 6.04 -8.96 -2.60
C GLU A 51 6.66 -9.45 -1.30
N GLY A 52 6.57 -10.76 -1.08
CA GLY A 52 7.21 -11.43 0.06
C GLY A 52 8.57 -12.00 -0.31
N ASN A 53 9.17 -12.70 0.65
CA ASN A 53 10.46 -13.38 0.44
C ASN A 53 10.34 -14.62 -0.44
N ASP A 54 9.14 -15.16 -0.57
CA ASP A 54 8.89 -16.31 -1.46
C ASP A 54 8.34 -15.82 -2.80
N SER A 55 8.34 -16.70 -3.80
CA SER A 55 7.87 -16.36 -5.14
C SER A 55 6.33 -16.39 -5.27
N TYR A 56 5.62 -16.68 -4.19
CA TYR A 56 4.17 -16.88 -4.22
C TYR A 56 3.39 -15.76 -3.53
N THR A 57 4.04 -14.97 -2.68
CA THR A 57 3.36 -13.94 -1.90
C THR A 57 3.43 -12.60 -2.63
N HIS A 58 2.30 -12.20 -3.20
CA HIS A 58 2.17 -10.91 -3.89
C HIS A 58 0.85 -10.25 -3.53
N MET A 59 0.88 -8.93 -3.40
CA MET A 59 -0.32 -8.11 -3.29
C MET A 59 -0.23 -6.99 -4.33
N PHE A 60 -1.35 -6.71 -4.99
CA PHE A 60 -1.40 -5.69 -6.03
C PHE A 60 -2.40 -4.59 -5.68
N SER A 61 -2.06 -3.36 -6.03
CA SER A 61 -2.95 -2.20 -5.88
C SER A 61 -3.43 -2.01 -4.45
N VAL A 62 -2.51 -2.12 -3.49
CA VAL A 62 -2.81 -1.95 -2.06
C VAL A 62 -2.81 -0.45 -1.75
N ASN A 63 -3.89 0.04 -1.15
CA ASN A 63 -3.99 1.44 -0.75
C ASN A 63 -2.95 1.76 0.32
N VAL A 64 -2.37 2.96 0.24
CA VAL A 64 -1.34 3.41 1.18
C VAL A 64 -1.82 3.35 2.64
N ASP A 65 -3.12 3.54 2.88
CA ASP A 65 -3.69 3.51 4.23
C ASP A 65 -3.71 2.10 4.84
N CYS A 66 -3.49 1.07 4.03
CA CYS A 66 -3.40 -0.32 4.50
C CYS A 66 -1.97 -0.74 4.85
N LEU A 67 -0.99 0.15 4.67
CA LEU A 67 0.41 -0.11 4.89
C LEU A 67 0.91 0.60 6.15
N PHE A 68 1.75 -0.08 6.93
CA PHE A 68 2.28 0.45 8.18
C PHE A 68 3.79 0.22 8.24
N LYS A 69 4.51 1.17 8.82
CA LYS A 69 5.97 1.07 8.96
C LYS A 69 6.38 0.09 10.04
N THR A 70 5.52 -0.08 11.06
CA THR A 70 5.80 -0.98 12.17
C THR A 70 4.61 -1.90 12.42
N LYS A 71 4.90 -3.07 13.00
CA LYS A 71 3.87 -4.01 13.39
C LYS A 71 2.92 -3.41 14.43
N ASP A 72 3.47 -2.63 15.38
CA ASP A 72 2.68 -1.99 16.43
C ASP A 72 1.65 -1.01 15.86
N GLU A 73 2.03 -0.22 14.86
CA GLU A 73 1.10 0.69 14.20
C GLU A 73 -0.05 -0.08 13.54
N LEU A 74 0.26 -1.18 12.87
CA LEU A 74 -0.76 -2.03 12.25
C LEU A 74 -1.70 -2.60 13.30
N LEU A 75 -1.18 -3.15 14.39
CA LEU A 75 -1.99 -3.76 15.44
C LEU A 75 -2.91 -2.74 16.12
N LYS A 76 -2.47 -1.49 16.27
CA LYS A 76 -3.28 -0.42 16.83
C LYS A 76 -4.43 0.00 15.92
N SER A 77 -4.32 -0.26 14.63
CA SER A 77 -5.36 0.10 13.65
C SER A 77 -6.47 -0.94 13.54
N LEU A 78 -6.27 -2.11 14.08
CA LEU A 78 -7.23 -3.22 13.98
C LEU A 78 -8.38 -3.09 14.99
#